data_99ad7a1809bbd8562822d11abd48d56c
#
_entry.id   99ad7a1809bbd8562822d11abd48d56c
#
_cell.length_a   1.000
_cell.length_b   1.000
_cell.length_c   1.000
_cell.angle_alpha   90.00
_cell.angle_beta   90.00
_cell.angle_gamma   90.00
#
_symmetry.space_group_name_H-M   'P 1'
#
loop_
_entity.id
_entity.type
_entity.pdbx_description
1 polymer ?
#
loop_
_entity_poly.entity_id
_entity_poly.type
_entity_poly.pdbx_seq_one_letter_code
_entity_poly.pdbx_strand_id
1 'polypeptide(L)'
;MHAVVRNYSGAGAKQLFDLLEQRKGDVEANLRKVPGLVSYMLLRSDDGGMSVTVCKDKAGADESLKVARDWIQKDASNIHANPPVVTEGSVIVEIK
;
A
#
# COMPACT_ATOMS: atom_id res chain seq x y z
N MET A 1 -14.59 -8.56 5.94
CA MET A 1 -13.56 -7.73 5.28
C MET A 1 -12.21 -7.94 5.91
N HIS A 2 -11.18 -7.86 5.11
CA HIS A 2 -9.78 -8.04 5.55
C HIS A 2 -8.98 -6.78 5.22
N ALA A 3 -8.21 -6.29 6.18
CA ALA A 3 -7.41 -5.08 6.00
C ALA A 3 -5.94 -5.38 6.12
N VAL A 4 -5.13 -4.69 5.30
CA VAL A 4 -3.66 -4.77 5.34
C VAL A 4 -3.11 -3.36 5.50
N VAL A 5 -2.27 -3.19 6.54
CA VAL A 5 -1.55 -1.95 6.77
C VAL A 5 -0.07 -2.20 6.54
N ARG A 6 0.54 -1.40 5.66
CA ARG A 6 1.98 -1.47 5.40
C ARG A 6 2.59 -0.15 5.82
N ASN A 7 3.48 -0.19 6.81
CA ASN A 7 4.12 0.99 7.36
C ASN A 7 5.56 1.04 6.88
N TYR A 8 5.92 2.11 6.18
CA TYR A 8 7.26 2.35 5.65
C TYR A 8 7.93 3.44 6.45
N SER A 9 9.16 3.16 6.92
CA SER A 9 9.95 4.14 7.66
C SER A 9 11.45 3.87 7.44
N GLY A 10 12.29 4.81 7.86
CA GLY A 10 13.73 4.68 7.77
C GLY A 10 14.27 4.90 6.37
N ALA A 11 15.37 4.21 6.04
CA ALA A 11 16.11 4.45 4.80
C ALA A 11 15.22 4.26 3.57
N GLY A 12 15.23 5.25 2.67
CA GLY A 12 14.53 5.21 1.40
C GLY A 12 13.03 5.47 1.46
N ALA A 13 12.42 5.47 2.65
CA ALA A 13 10.96 5.62 2.78
C ALA A 13 10.47 6.98 2.27
N LYS A 14 11.19 8.04 2.58
CA LYS A 14 10.83 9.38 2.14
C LYS A 14 10.87 9.50 0.62
N GLN A 15 11.93 8.99 0.00
CA GLN A 15 12.06 8.99 -1.46
C GLN A 15 10.96 8.17 -2.11
N LEU A 16 10.61 7.03 -1.52
CA LEU A 16 9.52 6.19 -2.03
C LEU A 16 8.20 6.95 -2.00
N PHE A 17 7.89 7.65 -0.92
CA PHE A 17 6.64 8.40 -0.82
C PHE A 17 6.64 9.67 -1.67
N ASP A 18 7.81 10.29 -1.93
CA ASP A 18 7.91 11.35 -2.93
C ASP A 18 7.50 10.83 -4.30
N LEU A 19 7.96 9.65 -4.69
CA LEU A 19 7.61 9.02 -5.96
C LEU A 19 6.14 8.62 -6.00
N LEU A 20 5.63 8.02 -4.94
CA LEU A 20 4.22 7.62 -4.86
C LEU A 20 3.29 8.82 -5.01
N GLU A 21 3.63 9.94 -4.40
CA GLU A 21 2.86 11.16 -4.52
C GLU A 21 2.88 11.71 -5.94
N GLN A 22 4.03 11.68 -6.61
CA GLN A 22 4.15 12.08 -8.02
C GLN A 22 3.36 11.16 -8.96
N ARG A 23 3.29 9.88 -8.62
CA ARG A 23 2.67 8.83 -9.44
C ARG A 23 1.33 8.33 -8.86
N LYS A 24 0.64 9.18 -8.11
CA LYS A 24 -0.60 8.77 -7.42
C LYS A 24 -1.68 8.26 -8.38
N GLY A 25 -1.75 8.78 -9.59
CA GLY A 25 -2.69 8.28 -10.60
C GLY A 25 -2.40 6.84 -11.02
N ASP A 26 -1.12 6.49 -11.14
CA ASP A 26 -0.71 5.12 -11.46
C ASP A 26 -1.01 4.17 -10.30
N VAL A 27 -0.77 4.62 -9.07
CA VAL A 27 -1.08 3.84 -7.87
C VAL A 27 -2.57 3.54 -7.82
N GLU A 28 -3.40 4.54 -8.02
CA GLU A 28 -4.85 4.37 -8.04
C GLU A 28 -5.28 3.39 -9.13
N ALA A 29 -4.76 3.54 -10.34
CA ALA A 29 -5.11 2.67 -11.47
C ALA A 29 -4.75 1.21 -11.18
N ASN A 30 -3.59 0.97 -10.57
CA ASN A 30 -3.15 -0.39 -10.24
C ASN A 30 -3.99 -1.01 -9.12
N LEU A 31 -4.28 -0.26 -8.08
CA LEU A 31 -5.07 -0.77 -6.97
C LEU A 31 -6.53 -1.03 -7.35
N ARG A 32 -7.10 -0.25 -8.28
CA ARG A 32 -8.46 -0.48 -8.76
C ARG A 32 -8.63 -1.83 -9.47
N LYS A 33 -7.54 -2.43 -9.93
CA LYS A 33 -7.56 -3.76 -10.57
C LYS A 33 -7.64 -4.90 -9.56
N VAL A 34 -7.47 -4.63 -8.28
CA VAL A 34 -7.50 -5.67 -7.23
C VAL A 34 -8.94 -6.15 -7.03
N PRO A 35 -9.21 -7.46 -7.23
CA PRO A 35 -10.55 -7.99 -7.02
C PRO A 35 -10.99 -7.83 -5.56
N GLY A 36 -12.21 -7.35 -5.37
CA GLY A 36 -12.76 -7.19 -4.03
C GLY A 36 -12.23 -6.01 -3.24
N LEU A 37 -11.53 -5.08 -3.87
CA LEU A 37 -11.08 -3.87 -3.19
C LEU A 37 -12.27 -3.05 -2.70
N VAL A 38 -12.29 -2.75 -1.41
CA VAL A 38 -13.33 -1.92 -0.77
C VAL A 38 -12.83 -0.49 -0.64
N SER A 39 -11.62 -0.31 -0.10
CA SER A 39 -11.03 1.02 0.04
C SER A 39 -9.53 0.95 0.09
N TYR A 40 -8.89 2.05 -0.23
CA TYR A 40 -7.43 2.19 -0.19
C TYR A 40 -7.09 3.61 0.20
N MET A 41 -6.16 3.76 1.15
CA MET A 41 -5.61 5.05 1.53
C MET A 41 -4.10 4.97 1.59
N LEU A 42 -3.45 6.02 1.11
CA LEU A 42 -2.01 6.18 1.21
C LEU A 42 -1.76 7.43 2.03
N LEU A 43 -1.10 7.27 3.18
CA LEU A 43 -0.84 8.35 4.12
C LEU A 43 0.64 8.66 4.12
N ARG A 44 0.97 9.94 4.10
CA ARG A 44 2.35 10.38 4.23
C ARG A 44 2.62 10.83 5.66
N SER A 45 3.72 10.34 6.24
CA SER A 45 4.22 10.78 7.54
C SER A 45 5.58 11.45 7.38
N ASP A 46 6.13 11.99 8.47
CA ASP A 46 7.43 12.66 8.43
C ASP A 46 8.56 11.73 8.01
N ASP A 47 8.49 10.45 8.42
CA ASP A 47 9.54 9.46 8.18
C ASP A 47 9.28 8.56 6.96
N GLY A 48 8.18 8.73 6.29
CA GLY A 48 7.78 7.86 5.19
C GLY A 48 6.28 7.88 5.00
N GLY A 49 5.60 6.82 5.41
CA GLY A 49 4.15 6.74 5.32
C GLY A 49 3.62 5.35 5.46
N MET A 50 2.32 5.20 5.24
CA MET A 50 1.69 3.89 5.30
C MET A 50 0.58 3.77 4.27
N SER A 51 0.28 2.54 3.89
CA SER A 51 -0.90 2.23 3.08
C SER A 51 -1.90 1.44 3.91
N VAL A 52 -3.18 1.75 3.73
CA VAL A 52 -4.27 1.00 4.35
C VAL A 52 -5.15 0.47 3.22
N THR A 53 -5.19 -0.85 3.08
CA THR A 53 -5.94 -1.53 2.03
C THR A 53 -7.02 -2.39 2.67
N VAL A 54 -8.27 -2.20 2.25
CA VAL A 54 -9.38 -3.02 2.74
C VAL A 54 -9.99 -3.74 1.56
N CYS A 55 -10.11 -5.06 1.68
CA CYS A 55 -10.70 -5.93 0.68
C CYS A 55 -11.83 -6.77 1.28
N LYS A 56 -12.69 -7.32 0.43
CA LYS A 56 -13.80 -8.17 0.88
C LYS A 56 -13.30 -9.41 1.61
N ASP A 57 -12.16 -9.97 1.18
CA ASP A 57 -11.58 -11.18 1.74
C ASP A 57 -10.05 -11.14 1.72
N LYS A 58 -9.45 -12.17 2.31
CA LYS A 58 -8.00 -12.30 2.39
C LYS A 58 -7.34 -12.45 1.02
N ALA A 59 -8.00 -13.12 0.08
CA ALA A 59 -7.46 -13.33 -1.27
C ALA A 59 -7.24 -11.98 -1.98
N GLY A 60 -8.18 -11.04 -1.86
CA GLY A 60 -8.03 -9.69 -2.39
C GLY A 60 -6.88 -8.92 -1.70
N ALA A 61 -6.78 -9.06 -0.38
CA ALA A 61 -5.70 -8.44 0.38
C ALA A 61 -4.33 -8.97 -0.05
N ASP A 62 -4.19 -10.27 -0.25
CA ASP A 62 -2.94 -10.88 -0.74
C ASP A 62 -2.60 -10.38 -2.15
N GLU A 63 -3.59 -10.24 -3.02
CA GLU A 63 -3.39 -9.68 -4.36
C GLU A 63 -2.94 -8.23 -4.30
N SER A 64 -3.48 -7.43 -3.38
CA SER A 64 -3.07 -6.04 -3.22
C SER A 64 -1.60 -5.91 -2.81
N LEU A 65 -1.12 -6.81 -1.95
CA LEU A 65 0.29 -6.85 -1.57
C LEU A 65 1.18 -7.17 -2.76
N LYS A 66 0.76 -8.11 -3.60
CA LYS A 66 1.49 -8.48 -4.81
C LYS A 66 1.55 -7.32 -5.80
N VAL A 67 0.43 -6.68 -6.05
CA VAL A 67 0.36 -5.52 -6.96
C VAL A 67 1.30 -4.41 -6.50
N ALA A 68 1.27 -4.08 -5.21
CA ALA A 68 2.11 -3.03 -4.65
C ALA A 68 3.60 -3.39 -4.75
N ARG A 69 3.96 -4.62 -4.41
CA ARG A 69 5.35 -5.08 -4.48
C ARG A 69 5.87 -5.06 -5.91
N ASP A 70 5.07 -5.54 -6.87
CA ASP A 70 5.45 -5.57 -8.27
C ASP A 70 5.66 -4.15 -8.81
N TRP A 71 4.79 -3.21 -8.44
CA TRP A 71 4.93 -1.82 -8.84
C TRP A 71 6.22 -1.21 -8.30
N ILE A 72 6.52 -1.44 -7.02
CA ILE A 72 7.74 -0.91 -6.40
C ILE A 72 8.98 -1.49 -7.09
N GLN A 73 9.00 -2.77 -7.38
CA GLN A 73 10.13 -3.41 -8.07
C GLN A 73 10.32 -2.85 -9.48
N LYS A 74 9.25 -2.53 -10.17
CA LYS A 74 9.30 -2.07 -11.56
C LYS A 74 9.56 -0.56 -11.64
N ASP A 75 8.81 0.25 -10.90
CA ASP A 75 8.78 1.70 -11.06
C ASP A 75 9.63 2.44 -10.02
N ALA A 76 10.05 1.78 -8.97
CA ALA A 76 10.87 2.35 -7.91
C ALA A 76 12.14 1.53 -7.65
N SER A 77 12.64 0.85 -8.68
CA SER A 77 13.80 -0.05 -8.56
C SER A 77 15.09 0.66 -8.14
N ASN A 78 15.19 1.96 -8.39
CA ASN A 78 16.34 2.78 -7.99
C ASN A 78 16.22 3.34 -6.57
N ILE A 79 15.11 3.07 -5.90
CA ILE A 79 14.89 3.49 -4.51
C ILE A 79 15.08 2.28 -3.60
N HIS A 80 16.02 2.37 -2.68
CA HIS A 80 16.33 1.28 -1.76
C HIS A 80 15.66 1.56 -0.42
N ALA A 81 14.33 1.36 -0.39
CA ALA A 81 13.57 1.53 0.83
C ALA A 81 13.61 0.27 1.70
N ASN A 82 13.61 0.44 3.02
CA ASN A 82 13.47 -0.69 3.93
C ASN A 82 12.12 -1.38 3.68
N PRO A 83 12.05 -2.71 3.86
CA PRO A 83 10.77 -3.41 3.75
C PRO A 83 9.74 -2.85 4.74
N PRO A 84 8.46 -2.79 4.36
CA PRO A 84 7.44 -2.26 5.27
C PRO A 84 7.17 -3.24 6.41
N VAL A 85 6.74 -2.69 7.53
CA VAL A 85 6.13 -3.50 8.59
C VAL A 85 4.67 -3.73 8.21
N VAL A 86 4.29 -4.98 8.06
CA VAL A 86 2.95 -5.35 7.60
C VAL A 86 2.12 -5.84 8.78
N THR A 87 0.95 -5.24 8.95
CA THR A 87 -0.06 -5.70 9.91
C THR A 87 -1.33 -5.99 9.13
N GLU A 88 -1.93 -7.15 9.32
CA GLU A 88 -3.17 -7.50 8.65
C GLU A 88 -4.13 -8.20 9.59
N GLY A 89 -5.41 -8.12 9.30
CA GLY A 89 -6.43 -8.79 10.08
C GLY A 89 -7.84 -8.53 9.58
N SER A 90 -8.79 -9.11 10.27
CA SER A 90 -10.21 -8.90 9.97
C SER A 90 -10.68 -7.55 10.49
N VAL A 91 -11.49 -6.87 9.69
CA VAL A 91 -12.11 -5.61 10.10
C VAL A 91 -13.25 -5.94 11.07
N ILE A 92 -13.18 -5.41 12.28
CA ILE A 92 -14.22 -5.66 13.30
C ILE A 92 -15.19 -4.49 13.45
N VAL A 93 -14.79 -3.28 13.07
CA VAL A 93 -15.66 -2.09 13.07
C VAL A 93 -15.27 -1.22 11.89
N GLU A 94 -16.25 -0.82 11.10
CA GLU A 94 -16.05 0.15 10.02
C GLU A 94 -17.18 1.17 10.06
N ILE A 95 -16.83 2.44 10.12
CA ILE A 95 -17.78 3.55 10.10
C ILE A 95 -17.51 4.36 8.84
N LYS A 96 -18.56 4.57 8.05
CA LYS A 96 -18.50 5.37 6.82
C LYS A 96 -19.25 6.66 6.94
#